data_8ba19c3f5a7ce47080a2f7c1aa6ea922
#
_entry.id   8ba19c3f5a7ce47080a2f7c1aa6ea922
#
_cell.length_a   1.000
_cell.length_b   1.000
_cell.length_c   1.000
_cell.angle_alpha   90.00
_cell.angle_beta   90.00
_cell.angle_gamma   90.00
#
_symmetry.space_group_name_H-M   'P 1'
#
loop_
_entity.id
_entity.type
_entity.pdbx_description
1 polymer ?
#
loop_
_entity_poly.entity_id
_entity_poly.type
_entity_poly.pdbx_seq_one_letter_code
_entity_poly.pdbx_strand_id
1 'polypeptide(L)'
;DGCWWAVVTVTTVGYGDLSPQSVGGEFIVAMPLMFFGIGLLGYALSLLATALIEAKNKELHGMSDFKLKNHLVLINFPSEGKVMRVLQELERDSGFGSSREIVLIDEALDELPAAIRKRGVRFVRGNPTRDETLTRASLDTASHALILVRAPGDPHSDNLNIAIALAIEARAGHVFTVTECVDTGAQELLLKAGSDGIVCNSRFDAHFVSHELLNP
;
A
#
# COMPACT_ATOMS: atom_id res chain seq x y z
N ASP A 1 -7.42 -23.83 -42.36
CA ASP A 1 -8.24 -24.90 -41.73
C ASP A 1 -7.44 -25.64 -40.63
N GLY A 2 -6.19 -26.13 -40.92
CA GLY A 2 -5.41 -26.88 -39.92
C GLY A 2 -5.07 -26.10 -38.66
N CYS A 3 -4.69 -24.81 -38.76
CA CYS A 3 -4.47 -23.95 -37.58
C CYS A 3 -5.74 -23.71 -36.77
N TRP A 4 -6.87 -23.55 -37.46
CA TRP A 4 -8.18 -23.41 -36.77
C TRP A 4 -8.50 -24.66 -35.98
N TRP A 5 -8.42 -25.85 -36.60
CA TRP A 5 -8.62 -27.12 -35.92
C TRP A 5 -7.67 -27.31 -34.72
N ALA A 6 -6.39 -26.97 -34.86
CA ALA A 6 -5.40 -27.11 -33.82
C ALA A 6 -5.77 -26.20 -32.60
N VAL A 7 -6.12 -24.94 -32.86
CA VAL A 7 -6.54 -23.99 -31.77
C VAL A 7 -7.78 -24.50 -31.08
N VAL A 8 -8.81 -24.90 -31.85
CA VAL A 8 -10.10 -25.38 -31.25
C VAL A 8 -9.89 -26.66 -30.47
N THR A 9 -8.96 -27.53 -30.90
CA THR A 9 -8.62 -28.77 -30.19
C THR A 9 -7.83 -28.53 -28.92
N VAL A 10 -6.78 -27.68 -28.97
CA VAL A 10 -5.92 -27.36 -27.82
C VAL A 10 -6.71 -26.57 -26.75
N THR A 11 -7.63 -25.71 -27.17
CA THR A 11 -8.51 -24.96 -26.24
C THR A 11 -9.69 -25.81 -25.73
N THR A 12 -9.77 -27.08 -26.11
CA THR A 12 -10.82 -28.04 -25.70
C THR A 12 -12.24 -27.66 -26.10
N VAL A 13 -12.41 -26.74 -27.07
CA VAL A 13 -13.73 -26.31 -27.59
C VAL A 13 -14.36 -27.40 -28.46
N GLY A 14 -13.60 -27.96 -29.42
CA GLY A 14 -13.96 -29.12 -30.24
C GLY A 14 -15.26 -28.99 -31.03
N TYR A 15 -15.39 -28.02 -31.94
CA TYR A 15 -16.60 -27.86 -32.75
C TYR A 15 -16.93 -29.08 -33.61
N GLY A 16 -15.94 -29.93 -33.93
CA GLY A 16 -16.17 -31.11 -34.76
C GLY A 16 -16.34 -30.82 -36.25
N ASP A 17 -16.09 -29.58 -36.66
CA ASP A 17 -16.21 -29.12 -38.04
C ASP A 17 -15.03 -29.61 -38.95
N LEU A 18 -13.87 -29.82 -38.33
CA LEU A 18 -12.66 -30.30 -38.95
C LEU A 18 -12.00 -31.39 -38.10
N SER A 19 -11.49 -32.44 -38.75
CA SER A 19 -10.69 -33.47 -38.08
C SER A 19 -9.74 -34.13 -39.10
N PRO A 20 -8.61 -34.71 -38.66
CA PRO A 20 -7.77 -35.55 -39.56
C PRO A 20 -8.57 -36.73 -40.08
N GLN A 21 -8.48 -36.99 -41.38
CA GLN A 21 -9.24 -38.06 -42.05
C GLN A 21 -8.39 -39.30 -42.36
N SER A 22 -7.11 -39.26 -42.00
CA SER A 22 -6.21 -40.38 -42.25
C SER A 22 -5.64 -40.93 -40.94
N VAL A 23 -5.40 -42.25 -40.91
CA VAL A 23 -4.78 -42.89 -39.72
C VAL A 23 -3.44 -42.23 -39.36
N GLY A 24 -2.62 -41.84 -40.33
CA GLY A 24 -1.38 -41.12 -40.09
C GLY A 24 -1.62 -39.71 -39.46
N GLY A 25 -2.66 -39.01 -39.94
CA GLY A 25 -3.05 -37.70 -39.37
C GLY A 25 -3.54 -37.82 -37.95
N GLU A 26 -4.30 -38.84 -37.61
CA GLU A 26 -4.79 -39.09 -36.27
C GLU A 26 -3.65 -39.41 -35.29
N PHE A 27 -2.76 -40.35 -35.63
CA PHE A 27 -1.69 -40.77 -34.71
C PHE A 27 -0.49 -39.85 -34.66
N ILE A 28 -0.09 -39.25 -35.83
CA ILE A 28 1.13 -38.43 -35.89
C ILE A 28 0.87 -36.97 -35.61
N VAL A 29 -0.35 -36.47 -35.85
CA VAL A 29 -0.69 -35.06 -35.68
C VAL A 29 -1.66 -34.87 -34.52
N ALA A 30 -2.82 -35.55 -34.54
CA ALA A 30 -3.85 -35.30 -33.56
C ALA A 30 -3.46 -35.74 -32.13
N MET A 31 -2.96 -36.97 -31.96
CA MET A 31 -2.53 -37.45 -30.65
C MET A 31 -1.45 -36.56 -30.00
N PRO A 32 -0.30 -36.26 -30.65
CA PRO A 32 0.68 -35.37 -30.09
C PRO A 32 0.12 -33.98 -29.81
N LEU A 33 -0.69 -33.41 -30.70
CA LEU A 33 -1.31 -32.11 -30.47
C LEU A 33 -2.20 -32.09 -29.24
N MET A 34 -3.00 -33.11 -29.02
CA MET A 34 -3.85 -33.23 -27.83
C MET A 34 -3.02 -33.33 -26.56
N PHE A 35 -2.01 -34.21 -26.51
CA PHE A 35 -1.19 -34.37 -25.32
C PHE A 35 -0.32 -33.13 -25.02
N PHE A 36 0.45 -32.67 -25.98
CA PHE A 36 1.37 -31.55 -25.79
C PHE A 36 0.64 -30.21 -25.81
N GLY A 37 -0.43 -30.06 -26.60
CA GLY A 37 -1.20 -28.82 -26.68
C GLY A 37 -1.91 -28.49 -25.39
N ILE A 38 -2.59 -29.46 -24.74
CA ILE A 38 -3.23 -29.27 -23.43
C ILE A 38 -2.18 -28.97 -22.36
N GLY A 39 -1.05 -29.67 -22.37
CA GLY A 39 0.06 -29.43 -21.45
C GLY A 39 0.65 -28.02 -21.62
N LEU A 40 0.86 -27.56 -22.83
CA LEU A 40 1.38 -26.22 -23.14
C LEU A 40 0.40 -25.13 -22.72
N LEU A 41 -0.90 -25.31 -23.01
CA LEU A 41 -1.93 -24.35 -22.55
C LEU A 41 -2.00 -24.28 -21.03
N GLY A 42 -2.01 -25.43 -20.35
CA GLY A 42 -1.99 -25.50 -18.88
C GLY A 42 -0.75 -24.82 -18.28
N TYR A 43 0.42 -25.02 -18.88
CA TYR A 43 1.65 -24.35 -18.47
C TYR A 43 1.58 -22.82 -18.66
N ALA A 44 1.10 -22.36 -19.81
CA ALA A 44 0.92 -20.93 -20.08
C ALA A 44 -0.04 -20.26 -19.09
N LEU A 45 -1.17 -20.90 -18.77
CA LEU A 45 -2.12 -20.43 -17.77
C LEU A 45 -1.52 -20.42 -16.36
N SER A 46 -0.72 -21.43 -16.01
CA SER A 46 -0.01 -21.49 -14.74
C SER A 46 1.00 -20.34 -14.58
N LEU A 47 1.77 -20.03 -15.62
CA LEU A 47 2.69 -18.87 -15.61
C LEU A 47 1.95 -17.56 -15.41
N LEU A 48 0.82 -17.37 -16.09
CA LEU A 48 -0.01 -16.17 -15.93
C LEU A 48 -0.56 -16.07 -14.50
N ALA A 49 -1.10 -17.15 -13.96
CA ALA A 49 -1.60 -17.20 -12.59
C ALA A 49 -0.50 -16.87 -11.57
N THR A 50 0.70 -17.47 -11.73
CA THR A 50 1.84 -17.19 -10.85
C THR A 50 2.24 -15.72 -10.92
N ALA A 51 2.35 -15.12 -12.09
CA ALA A 51 2.69 -13.71 -12.26
C ALA A 51 1.68 -12.78 -11.59
N LEU A 52 0.37 -13.09 -11.69
CA LEU A 52 -0.69 -12.31 -11.02
C LEU A 52 -0.62 -12.45 -9.49
N ILE A 53 -0.35 -13.65 -8.98
CA ILE A 53 -0.18 -13.90 -7.54
C ILE A 53 1.03 -13.16 -7.00
N GLU A 54 2.18 -13.21 -7.72
CA GLU A 54 3.39 -12.50 -7.31
C GLU A 54 3.19 -10.98 -7.30
N ALA A 55 2.54 -10.41 -8.31
CA ALA A 55 2.20 -8.99 -8.36
C ALA A 55 1.33 -8.59 -7.16
N LYS A 56 0.32 -9.41 -6.85
CA LYS A 56 -0.56 -9.19 -5.69
C LYS A 56 0.19 -9.29 -4.36
N ASN A 57 1.07 -10.27 -4.21
CA ASN A 57 1.88 -10.44 -3.01
C ASN A 57 2.83 -9.25 -2.80
N LYS A 58 3.47 -8.74 -3.86
CA LYS A 58 4.30 -7.53 -3.77
C LYS A 58 3.51 -6.34 -3.26
N GLU A 59 2.29 -6.14 -3.74
CA GLU A 59 1.41 -5.08 -3.27
C GLU A 59 1.05 -5.26 -1.78
N LEU A 60 0.68 -6.47 -1.37
CA LEU A 60 0.29 -6.79 0.01
C LEU A 60 1.42 -6.54 1.02
N HIS A 61 2.64 -6.90 0.65
CA HIS A 61 3.83 -6.73 1.51
C HIS A 61 4.51 -5.36 1.35
N GLY A 62 3.85 -4.41 0.69
CA GLY A 62 4.36 -3.06 0.54
C GLY A 62 5.65 -2.94 -0.27
N MET A 63 5.88 -3.86 -1.22
CA MET A 63 7.05 -3.86 -2.10
C MET A 63 6.79 -3.18 -3.45
N SER A 64 5.60 -2.66 -3.66
CA SER A 64 5.22 -1.98 -4.89
C SER A 64 5.62 -0.50 -4.88
N ASP A 65 5.87 0.03 -6.08
CA ASP A 65 6.06 1.46 -6.30
C ASP A 65 4.74 2.08 -6.74
N PHE A 66 4.41 3.22 -6.17
CA PHE A 66 3.19 3.93 -6.52
C PHE A 66 3.53 5.22 -7.28
N LYS A 67 2.68 5.59 -8.24
CA LYS A 67 2.77 6.87 -8.97
C LYS A 67 1.49 7.64 -8.71
N LEU A 68 1.46 8.36 -7.60
CA LEU A 68 0.31 9.12 -7.13
C LEU A 68 0.58 10.61 -7.18
N LYS A 69 -0.49 11.41 -7.15
CA LYS A 69 -0.41 12.88 -7.09
C LYS A 69 -1.44 13.40 -6.11
N ASN A 70 -1.11 14.46 -5.39
CA ASN A 70 -2.00 15.14 -4.45
C ASN A 70 -2.61 14.18 -3.41
N HIS A 71 -1.83 13.21 -2.95
CA HIS A 71 -2.23 12.18 -1.99
C HIS A 71 -1.71 12.50 -0.59
N LEU A 72 -2.22 11.75 0.40
CA LEU A 72 -1.75 11.78 1.79
C LEU A 72 -0.75 10.64 2.01
N VAL A 73 0.39 10.97 2.59
CA VAL A 73 1.35 9.99 3.10
C VAL A 73 1.18 9.86 4.61
N LEU A 74 0.71 8.70 5.07
CA LEU A 74 0.59 8.35 6.48
C LEU A 74 1.84 7.58 6.90
N ILE A 75 2.51 7.98 7.96
CA ILE A 75 3.79 7.41 8.37
C ILE A 75 3.69 6.85 9.77
N ASN A 76 4.22 5.65 9.96
CA ASN A 76 4.13 4.78 11.13
C ASN A 76 2.75 4.16 11.34
N PHE A 77 2.77 2.90 11.82
CA PHE A 77 1.60 2.10 12.13
C PHE A 77 1.57 1.74 13.62
N PRO A 78 1.05 2.62 14.49
CA PRO A 78 1.00 2.33 15.93
C PRO A 78 0.04 1.19 16.28
N SER A 79 -1.13 1.17 15.66
CA SER A 79 -2.13 0.11 15.80
C SER A 79 -3.23 0.26 14.74
N GLU A 80 -3.91 -0.85 14.42
CA GLU A 80 -5.06 -0.84 13.49
C GLU A 80 -6.15 0.11 13.96
N GLY A 81 -6.49 0.10 15.26
CA GLY A 81 -7.54 0.95 15.82
C GLY A 81 -7.22 2.45 15.73
N LYS A 82 -5.96 2.86 15.90
CA LYS A 82 -5.54 4.27 15.76
C LYS A 82 -5.65 4.71 14.31
N VAL A 83 -5.09 3.93 13.38
CA VAL A 83 -5.12 4.24 11.95
C VAL A 83 -6.56 4.28 11.44
N MET A 84 -7.40 3.32 11.83
CA MET A 84 -8.82 3.31 11.46
C MET A 84 -9.57 4.56 11.91
N ARG A 85 -9.32 5.05 13.15
CA ARG A 85 -9.93 6.30 13.63
C ARG A 85 -9.48 7.50 12.81
N VAL A 86 -8.18 7.62 12.53
CA VAL A 86 -7.66 8.69 11.68
C VAL A 86 -8.32 8.67 10.30
N LEU A 87 -8.41 7.51 9.66
CA LEU A 87 -9.07 7.37 8.36
C LEU A 87 -10.55 7.75 8.41
N GLN A 88 -11.27 7.35 9.47
CA GLN A 88 -12.69 7.69 9.65
C GLN A 88 -12.92 9.19 9.80
N GLU A 89 -12.06 9.88 10.55
CA GLU A 89 -12.18 11.34 10.71
C GLU A 89 -11.82 12.07 9.42
N LEU A 90 -10.80 11.62 8.68
CA LEU A 90 -10.46 12.19 7.38
C LEU A 90 -11.59 11.99 6.34
N GLU A 91 -12.28 10.86 6.35
CA GLU A 91 -13.42 10.58 5.45
C GLU A 91 -14.66 11.43 5.75
N ARG A 92 -14.83 11.88 6.99
CA ARG A 92 -15.93 12.78 7.40
C ARG A 92 -15.79 14.19 6.85
N ASP A 93 -14.57 14.62 6.61
CA ASP A 93 -14.32 15.92 6.00
C ASP A 93 -14.54 15.86 4.49
N SER A 94 -15.59 16.51 4.01
CA SER A 94 -15.95 16.52 2.59
C SER A 94 -14.91 17.21 1.69
N GLY A 95 -14.05 18.05 2.26
CA GLY A 95 -13.01 18.77 1.52
C GLY A 95 -11.72 17.97 1.39
N PHE A 96 -11.41 17.11 2.36
CA PHE A 96 -10.14 16.39 2.43
C PHE A 96 -10.27 14.91 2.03
N GLY A 97 -11.31 14.21 2.49
CA GLY A 97 -11.28 12.76 2.64
C GLY A 97 -11.85 11.90 1.52
N SER A 98 -12.83 12.33 0.77
CA SER A 98 -13.60 11.41 -0.07
C SER A 98 -12.96 11.03 -1.42
N SER A 99 -11.88 11.70 -1.84
CA SER A 99 -11.22 11.45 -3.12
C SER A 99 -9.70 11.34 -3.10
N ARG A 100 -9.06 11.47 -1.94
CA ARG A 100 -7.60 11.40 -1.86
C ARG A 100 -7.12 9.98 -1.63
N GLU A 101 -6.18 9.56 -2.44
CA GLU A 101 -5.45 8.31 -2.21
C GLU A 101 -4.55 8.46 -0.98
N ILE A 102 -4.41 7.39 -0.21
CA ILE A 102 -3.60 7.36 1.01
C ILE A 102 -2.54 6.27 0.86
N VAL A 103 -1.29 6.63 1.16
CA VAL A 103 -0.17 5.69 1.22
C VAL A 103 0.30 5.60 2.66
N LEU A 104 0.30 4.41 3.25
CA LEU A 104 0.89 4.14 4.54
C LEU A 104 2.33 3.68 4.37
N ILE A 105 3.26 4.27 5.12
CA ILE A 105 4.65 3.83 5.21
C ILE A 105 4.89 3.27 6.62
N ASP A 106 5.38 2.05 6.71
CA ASP A 106 5.86 1.48 7.99
C ASP A 106 6.97 0.45 7.73
N GLU A 107 7.95 0.39 8.63
CA GLU A 107 9.10 -0.51 8.52
C GLU A 107 8.84 -1.88 9.14
N ALA A 108 8.06 -1.95 10.23
CA ALA A 108 7.85 -3.16 11.00
C ALA A 108 6.63 -3.97 10.57
N LEU A 109 5.68 -3.32 9.87
CA LEU A 109 4.47 -3.97 9.41
C LEU A 109 4.78 -4.92 8.25
N ASP A 110 4.44 -6.20 8.40
CA ASP A 110 4.65 -7.20 7.34
C ASP A 110 3.59 -7.13 6.26
N GLU A 111 2.33 -6.98 6.64
CA GLU A 111 1.18 -6.89 5.75
C GLU A 111 0.15 -5.88 6.28
N LEU A 112 -0.45 -5.09 5.39
CA LEU A 112 -1.50 -4.15 5.76
C LEU A 112 -2.78 -4.89 6.17
N PRO A 113 -3.34 -4.60 7.37
CA PRO A 113 -4.59 -5.20 7.82
C PRO A 113 -5.72 -5.06 6.80
N ALA A 114 -6.49 -6.13 6.64
CA ALA A 114 -7.54 -6.21 5.61
C ALA A 114 -8.60 -5.11 5.73
N ALA A 115 -8.90 -4.65 6.95
CA ALA A 115 -9.86 -3.58 7.19
C ALA A 115 -9.37 -2.23 6.61
N ILE A 116 -8.09 -1.92 6.76
CA ILE A 116 -7.46 -0.69 6.22
C ILE A 116 -7.31 -0.80 4.71
N ARG A 117 -6.88 -1.95 4.21
CA ARG A 117 -6.75 -2.21 2.77
C ARG A 117 -8.10 -2.05 2.02
N LYS A 118 -9.21 -2.50 2.60
CA LYS A 118 -10.56 -2.33 2.03
C LYS A 118 -10.97 -0.86 1.85
N ARG A 119 -10.32 0.08 2.54
CA ARG A 119 -10.51 1.53 2.38
C ARG A 119 -9.64 2.13 1.27
N GLY A 120 -8.95 1.31 0.49
CA GLY A 120 -8.11 1.78 -0.60
C GLY A 120 -6.75 2.33 -0.18
N VAL A 121 -6.35 2.17 1.09
CA VAL A 121 -5.02 2.54 1.55
C VAL A 121 -3.98 1.64 0.92
N ARG A 122 -2.96 2.25 0.30
CA ARG A 122 -1.79 1.57 -0.26
C ARG A 122 -0.71 1.45 0.78
N PHE A 123 0.16 0.48 0.64
CA PHE A 123 1.21 0.21 1.62
C PHE A 123 2.59 0.21 0.99
N VAL A 124 3.54 0.90 1.64
CA VAL A 124 4.97 0.87 1.34
C VAL A 124 5.70 0.41 2.60
N ARG A 125 6.29 -0.77 2.53
CA ARG A 125 7.16 -1.26 3.60
C ARG A 125 8.55 -0.67 3.44
N GLY A 126 9.06 -0.03 4.48
CA GLY A 126 10.43 0.50 4.51
C GLY A 126 10.63 1.56 5.57
N ASN A 127 11.90 1.90 5.78
CA ASN A 127 12.27 2.94 6.72
C ASN A 127 11.89 4.33 6.14
N PRO A 128 11.02 5.11 6.82
CA PRO A 128 10.51 6.38 6.32
C PRO A 128 11.56 7.52 6.28
N THR A 129 12.77 7.29 6.79
CA THR A 129 13.88 8.24 6.66
C THR A 129 14.72 8.01 5.41
N ARG A 130 14.45 6.94 4.63
CA ARG A 130 15.22 6.60 3.43
C ARG A 130 14.55 7.12 2.17
N ASP A 131 15.35 7.74 1.30
CA ASP A 131 14.90 8.27 0.01
C ASP A 131 14.20 7.22 -0.87
N GLU A 132 14.69 5.99 -0.89
CA GLU A 132 14.09 4.89 -1.64
C GLU A 132 12.64 4.65 -1.20
N THR A 133 12.36 4.61 0.12
CA THR A 133 11.03 4.41 0.68
C THR A 133 10.11 5.58 0.32
N LEU A 134 10.60 6.81 0.47
CA LEU A 134 9.86 8.03 0.15
C LEU A 134 9.56 8.14 -1.35
N THR A 135 10.49 7.71 -2.22
CA THR A 135 10.30 7.62 -3.68
C THR A 135 9.17 6.64 -4.02
N ARG A 136 9.17 5.45 -3.42
CA ARG A 136 8.17 4.42 -3.64
C ARG A 136 6.76 4.89 -3.21
N ALA A 137 6.69 5.73 -2.20
CA ALA A 137 5.45 6.37 -1.76
C ALA A 137 5.06 7.61 -2.59
N SER A 138 5.85 8.00 -3.60
CA SER A 138 5.65 9.23 -4.41
C SER A 138 5.59 10.51 -3.59
N LEU A 139 6.41 10.63 -2.53
CA LEU A 139 6.39 11.80 -1.64
C LEU A 139 6.55 13.13 -2.41
N ASP A 140 7.37 13.17 -3.45
CA ASP A 140 7.63 14.37 -4.27
C ASP A 140 6.36 14.98 -4.90
N THR A 141 5.29 14.23 -4.99
CA THR A 141 4.00 14.64 -5.56
C THR A 141 2.85 14.55 -4.56
N ALA A 142 3.14 14.24 -3.30
CA ALA A 142 2.18 14.27 -2.21
C ALA A 142 1.80 15.71 -1.85
N SER A 143 0.62 15.89 -1.29
CA SER A 143 0.17 17.18 -0.77
C SER A 143 0.31 17.30 0.74
N HIS A 144 0.15 16.18 1.44
CA HIS A 144 0.16 16.14 2.89
C HIS A 144 0.92 14.91 3.40
N ALA A 145 1.56 15.07 4.56
CA ALA A 145 2.14 13.99 5.33
C ALA A 145 1.63 14.03 6.76
N LEU A 146 1.28 12.87 7.31
CA LEU A 146 0.91 12.71 8.71
C LEU A 146 1.83 11.69 9.36
N ILE A 147 2.64 12.15 10.31
CA ILE A 147 3.58 11.31 11.05
C ILE A 147 2.94 10.95 12.39
N LEU A 148 2.60 9.69 12.59
CA LEU A 148 2.05 9.18 13.84
C LEU A 148 3.16 8.79 14.83
N VAL A 149 2.86 8.86 16.10
CA VAL A 149 3.71 8.26 17.15
C VAL A 149 3.63 6.75 17.05
N ARG A 150 4.77 6.09 16.86
CA ARG A 150 4.84 4.64 16.67
C ARG A 150 4.48 3.87 17.94
N ALA A 151 5.06 4.28 19.08
CA ALA A 151 4.80 3.69 20.39
C ALA A 151 4.26 4.77 21.33
N PRO A 152 2.95 4.82 21.59
CA PRO A 152 2.37 5.78 22.54
C PRO A 152 2.99 5.64 23.91
N GLY A 153 3.45 6.76 24.50
CA GLY A 153 4.11 6.78 25.80
C GLY A 153 5.63 6.54 25.78
N ASP A 154 6.24 6.25 24.62
CA ASP A 154 7.68 6.13 24.48
C ASP A 154 8.28 7.42 23.87
N PRO A 155 9.05 8.21 24.65
CA PRO A 155 9.69 9.44 24.15
C PRO A 155 10.69 9.21 23.00
N HIS A 156 11.22 7.98 22.84
CA HIS A 156 12.09 7.66 21.71
C HIS A 156 11.36 7.74 20.37
N SER A 157 10.02 7.61 20.38
CA SER A 157 9.19 7.82 19.18
C SER A 157 9.32 9.24 18.64
N ASP A 158 9.53 10.25 19.50
CA ASP A 158 9.69 11.64 19.08
C ASP A 158 11.00 11.85 18.31
N ASN A 159 12.09 11.18 18.70
CA ASN A 159 13.36 11.23 17.97
C ASN A 159 13.23 10.66 16.56
N LEU A 160 12.49 9.55 16.43
CA LEU A 160 12.18 8.97 15.11
C LEU A 160 11.34 9.95 14.28
N ASN A 161 10.32 10.54 14.86
CA ASN A 161 9.44 11.49 14.16
C ASN A 161 10.18 12.76 13.73
N ILE A 162 11.14 13.26 14.52
CA ILE A 162 12.04 14.37 14.14
C ILE A 162 12.89 13.97 12.91
N ALA A 163 13.48 12.77 12.91
CA ALA A 163 14.27 12.29 11.79
C ALA A 163 13.42 12.13 10.51
N ILE A 164 12.18 11.66 10.64
CA ILE A 164 11.24 11.53 9.52
C ILE A 164 10.85 12.90 8.99
N ALA A 165 10.49 13.85 9.86
CA ALA A 165 10.16 15.22 9.45
C ALA A 165 11.30 15.90 8.69
N LEU A 166 12.54 15.76 9.19
CA LEU A 166 13.74 16.25 8.49
C LEU A 166 13.93 15.61 7.11
N ALA A 167 13.68 14.30 6.98
CA ALA A 167 13.80 13.61 5.69
C ALA A 167 12.74 14.08 4.69
N ILE A 168 11.52 14.35 5.15
CA ILE A 168 10.44 14.91 4.32
C ILE A 168 10.78 16.33 3.89
N GLU A 169 11.16 17.21 4.82
CA GLU A 169 11.51 18.60 4.56
C GLU A 169 12.66 18.71 3.57
N ALA A 170 13.72 17.94 3.77
CA ALA A 170 14.89 17.95 2.90
C ALA A 170 14.58 17.52 1.46
N ARG A 171 13.58 16.66 1.27
CA ARG A 171 13.20 16.11 -0.03
C ARG A 171 12.06 16.85 -0.69
N ALA A 172 11.03 17.20 0.06
CA ALA A 172 9.77 17.69 -0.43
C ALA A 172 9.16 18.73 0.53
N GLY A 173 9.89 19.81 0.80
CA GLY A 173 9.48 20.87 1.73
C GLY A 173 8.18 21.63 1.35
N HIS A 174 7.55 21.27 0.23
CA HIS A 174 6.22 21.76 -0.14
C HIS A 174 5.07 20.92 0.42
N VAL A 175 5.37 19.74 1.00
CA VAL A 175 4.38 18.84 1.56
C VAL A 175 3.97 19.34 2.94
N PHE A 176 2.68 19.63 3.13
CA PHE A 176 2.16 20.04 4.43
C PHE A 176 2.25 18.90 5.44
N THR A 177 3.15 19.00 6.40
CA THR A 177 3.52 17.93 7.32
C THR A 177 2.95 18.16 8.71
N VAL A 178 2.12 17.23 9.18
CA VAL A 178 1.61 17.19 10.56
C VAL A 178 2.25 16.04 11.32
N THR A 179 2.77 16.33 12.53
CA THR A 179 3.47 15.33 13.33
C THR A 179 2.86 15.17 14.71
N GLU A 180 2.57 13.94 15.10
CA GLU A 180 2.27 13.62 16.50
C GLU A 180 3.55 13.60 17.33
N CYS A 181 3.48 14.05 18.60
CA CYS A 181 4.54 13.87 19.59
C CYS A 181 4.01 13.32 20.92
N VAL A 182 4.89 12.66 21.65
CA VAL A 182 4.62 12.17 23.00
C VAL A 182 4.87 13.29 24.02
N ASP A 183 6.05 13.90 23.93
CA ASP A 183 6.48 14.94 24.87
C ASP A 183 6.39 16.34 24.25
N THR A 184 5.85 17.28 25.02
CA THR A 184 5.80 18.69 24.64
C THR A 184 7.19 19.31 24.42
N GLY A 185 8.23 18.77 25.07
CA GLY A 185 9.62 19.19 24.86
C GLY A 185 10.14 18.95 23.41
N ALA A 186 9.55 17.99 22.68
CA ALA A 186 9.91 17.72 21.31
C ALA A 186 9.34 18.74 20.29
N GLN A 187 8.35 19.55 20.68
CA GLN A 187 7.63 20.45 19.75
C GLN A 187 8.56 21.40 19.00
N GLU A 188 9.46 22.08 19.73
CA GLU A 188 10.37 23.05 19.09
C GLU A 188 11.29 22.38 18.07
N LEU A 189 11.75 21.17 18.35
CA LEU A 189 12.59 20.40 17.44
C LEU A 189 11.82 19.94 16.20
N LEU A 190 10.57 19.49 16.36
CA LEU A 190 9.71 19.10 15.26
C LEU A 190 9.36 20.27 14.34
N LEU A 191 9.11 21.47 14.88
CA LEU A 191 8.94 22.68 14.08
C LEU A 191 10.20 23.00 13.27
N LYS A 192 11.38 22.94 13.91
CA LYS A 192 12.67 23.15 13.24
C LYS A 192 12.99 22.06 12.22
N ALA A 193 12.42 20.87 12.38
CA ALA A 193 12.54 19.75 11.46
C ALA A 193 11.61 19.85 10.23
N GLY A 194 10.80 20.93 10.12
CA GLY A 194 9.92 21.18 8.98
C GLY A 194 8.48 20.69 9.17
N SER A 195 8.06 20.38 10.40
CA SER A 195 6.64 20.09 10.64
C SER A 195 5.80 21.38 10.67
N ASP A 196 4.75 21.47 9.85
CA ASP A 196 3.83 22.61 9.79
C ASP A 196 2.82 22.59 10.93
N GLY A 197 2.44 21.40 11.39
CA GLY A 197 1.51 21.19 12.50
C GLY A 197 2.00 20.14 13.48
N ILE A 198 1.75 20.34 14.77
CA ILE A 198 2.14 19.40 15.83
C ILE A 198 0.96 19.10 16.73
N VAL A 199 0.78 17.80 17.02
CA VAL A 199 -0.25 17.30 17.94
C VAL A 199 0.43 16.51 19.05
N CYS A 200 0.46 17.06 20.28
CA CYS A 200 1.03 16.37 21.43
C CYS A 200 -0.04 15.66 22.26
N ASN A 201 0.11 14.34 22.38
CA ASN A 201 -0.84 13.48 23.09
C ASN A 201 -0.90 13.81 24.58
N SER A 202 0.23 14.01 25.25
CA SER A 202 0.31 14.34 26.68
C SER A 202 -0.48 15.59 27.08
N ARG A 203 -0.58 16.57 26.19
CA ARG A 203 -1.33 17.81 26.43
C ARG A 203 -2.84 17.57 26.35
N PHE A 204 -3.29 16.75 25.43
CA PHE A 204 -4.71 16.43 25.27
C PHE A 204 -5.22 15.57 26.44
N ASP A 205 -4.46 14.54 26.83
CA ASP A 205 -4.84 13.68 27.95
C ASP A 205 -5.01 14.47 29.24
N ALA A 206 -4.07 15.34 29.57
CA ALA A 206 -4.15 16.20 30.77
C ALA A 206 -5.35 17.16 30.71
N HIS A 207 -5.63 17.76 29.55
CA HIS A 207 -6.75 18.69 29.38
C HIS A 207 -8.09 17.96 29.50
N PHE A 208 -8.28 16.83 28.86
CA PHE A 208 -9.53 16.07 28.96
C PHE A 208 -9.77 15.51 30.33
N VAL A 209 -8.75 14.96 31.01
CA VAL A 209 -8.89 14.44 32.38
C VAL A 209 -9.25 15.58 33.36
N SER A 210 -8.62 16.74 33.24
CA SER A 210 -8.93 17.88 34.11
C SER A 210 -10.32 18.44 33.80
N HIS A 211 -10.74 18.51 32.54
CA HIS A 211 -12.06 19.00 32.18
C HIS A 211 -13.18 18.08 32.70
N GLU A 212 -13.00 16.75 32.55
CA GLU A 212 -13.98 15.77 33.06
C GLU A 212 -14.06 15.75 34.56
N LEU A 213 -12.94 16.02 35.24
CA LEU A 213 -12.92 16.12 36.72
C LEU A 213 -13.58 17.39 37.23
N LEU A 214 -13.48 18.49 36.49
CA LEU A 214 -13.97 19.81 36.92
C LEU A 214 -15.42 20.12 36.51
N ASN A 215 -15.95 19.38 35.52
CA ASN A 215 -17.32 19.50 35.01
C ASN A 215 -18.02 18.12 35.02
N PRO A 216 -18.39 17.60 36.21
CA PRO A 216 -19.08 16.32 36.36
C PRO A 216 -20.53 16.34 35.83
#